data_d5d2d81ed96907855866e43061992cec
#
_entry.id   d5d2d81ed96907855866e43061992cec
#
_cell.length_a   1.000
_cell.length_b   1.000
_cell.length_c   1.000
_cell.angle_alpha   90.00
_cell.angle_beta   90.00
_cell.angle_gamma   90.00
#
_symmetry.space_group_name_H-M   'P 1'
#
loop_
_entity.id
_entity.type
_entity.pdbx_description
1 polymer ?
#
loop_
_entity_poly.entity_id
_entity_poly.type
_entity_poly.pdbx_seq_one_letter_code
_entity_poly.pdbx_strand_id
1 'polypeptide(L)'
;MYLLRKMVLAGLLFSAGVNMFAQESAYAYDANGNLTKDLNKNIVDIQYNSLNLPSRIVFKNGDNISHVYSADGSKLRTVWVADGDTLTTDYCGNVIYENGVPVRLMTDVGYIALSDTSYHYFIKDHQGNVRVVADEHGNAEEVNDYYRSEERRVGK
;
A
#
# COMPACT_ATOMS: atom_id res chain seq x y z
N MET A 1 -49.90 -41.23 57.98
CA MET A 1 -50.34 -40.08 57.21
C MET A 1 -49.07 -39.31 56.76
N TYR A 2 -48.50 -39.69 55.62
CA TYR A 2 -47.20 -39.22 55.15
C TYR A 2 -47.36 -38.29 53.94
N LEU A 3 -46.91 -37.02 54.08
CA LEU A 3 -46.83 -36.08 53.02
C LEU A 3 -45.57 -36.34 52.16
N LEU A 4 -45.76 -36.72 50.92
CA LEU A 4 -44.69 -36.91 49.98
C LEU A 4 -44.34 -35.51 49.30
N ARG A 5 -43.20 -34.94 49.67
CA ARG A 5 -42.68 -33.74 49.01
C ARG A 5 -42.02 -34.17 47.70
N LYS A 6 -42.58 -33.73 46.57
CA LYS A 6 -41.91 -33.78 45.25
C LYS A 6 -40.90 -32.65 45.16
N MET A 7 -39.62 -32.99 45.16
CA MET A 7 -38.58 -32.07 44.72
C MET A 7 -38.52 -32.05 43.21
N VAL A 8 -38.85 -30.91 42.65
CA VAL A 8 -38.62 -30.62 41.22
C VAL A 8 -37.21 -30.08 41.08
N LEU A 9 -36.33 -30.89 40.50
CA LEU A 9 -34.96 -30.50 40.15
C LEU A 9 -35.00 -29.70 38.86
N ALA A 10 -34.95 -28.37 38.97
CA ALA A 10 -34.81 -27.49 37.80
C ALA A 10 -33.34 -27.54 37.34
N GLY A 11 -33.09 -28.28 36.25
CA GLY A 11 -31.81 -28.28 35.59
C GLY A 11 -31.59 -26.93 34.84
N LEU A 12 -30.75 -26.09 35.39
CA LEU A 12 -30.20 -24.92 34.67
C LEU A 12 -29.25 -25.41 33.56
N LEU A 13 -29.75 -25.45 32.34
CA LEU A 13 -28.86 -25.56 31.16
C LEU A 13 -28.12 -24.21 30.97
N PHE A 14 -26.92 -24.15 31.45
CA PHE A 14 -25.97 -23.09 31.12
C PHE A 14 -25.50 -23.32 29.67
N SER A 15 -26.15 -22.73 28.68
CA SER A 15 -25.62 -22.65 27.33
C SER A 15 -24.48 -21.64 27.35
N ALA A 16 -23.25 -22.12 27.50
CA ALA A 16 -22.07 -21.33 27.22
C ALA A 16 -22.10 -21.00 25.71
N GLY A 17 -22.60 -19.82 25.39
CA GLY A 17 -22.47 -19.26 24.05
C GLY A 17 -20.99 -19.07 23.78
N VAL A 18 -20.41 -19.96 23.00
CA VAL A 18 -19.06 -19.75 22.44
C VAL A 18 -19.21 -18.61 21.44
N ASN A 19 -18.88 -17.39 21.86
CA ASN A 19 -18.67 -16.30 20.94
C ASN A 19 -17.44 -16.66 20.11
N MET A 20 -17.64 -17.35 18.99
CA MET A 20 -16.66 -17.41 17.91
C MET A 20 -16.53 -16.00 17.35
N PHE A 21 -15.62 -15.21 17.91
CA PHE A 21 -15.13 -14.04 17.20
C PHE A 21 -14.46 -14.57 15.93
N ALA A 22 -15.14 -14.43 14.81
CA ALA A 22 -14.52 -14.65 13.51
C ALA A 22 -13.31 -13.71 13.46
N GLN A 23 -12.10 -14.27 13.46
CA GLN A 23 -10.89 -13.46 13.29
C GLN A 23 -10.99 -12.80 11.93
N GLU A 24 -11.11 -11.48 11.91
CA GLU A 24 -11.21 -10.73 10.68
C GLU A 24 -9.95 -10.98 9.85
N SER A 25 -10.12 -11.39 8.59
CA SER A 25 -8.99 -11.61 7.70
C SER A 25 -8.21 -10.32 7.54
N ALA A 26 -6.88 -10.38 7.73
CA ALA A 26 -5.99 -9.25 7.53
C ALA A 26 -6.00 -8.75 6.07
N TYR A 27 -6.44 -9.59 5.14
CA TYR A 27 -6.49 -9.33 3.70
C TYR A 27 -7.89 -9.54 3.17
N ALA A 28 -8.29 -8.72 2.19
CA ALA A 28 -9.47 -8.93 1.37
C ALA A 28 -9.14 -8.68 -0.10
N TYR A 29 -9.87 -9.37 -0.99
CA TYR A 29 -9.68 -9.29 -2.43
C TYR A 29 -11.02 -9.12 -3.13
N ASP A 30 -11.04 -8.45 -4.28
CA ASP A 30 -12.20 -8.36 -5.15
C ASP A 30 -12.36 -9.64 -6.02
N ALA A 31 -13.40 -9.64 -6.88
CA ALA A 31 -13.66 -10.76 -7.78
C ALA A 31 -12.58 -10.96 -8.86
N ASN A 32 -11.78 -9.94 -9.14
CA ASN A 32 -10.66 -10.00 -10.09
C ASN A 32 -9.34 -10.45 -9.43
N GLY A 33 -9.35 -10.66 -8.09
CA GLY A 33 -8.17 -11.02 -7.32
C GLY A 33 -7.32 -9.83 -6.88
N ASN A 34 -7.80 -8.60 -7.04
CA ASN A 34 -7.09 -7.41 -6.58
C ASN A 34 -7.25 -7.26 -5.06
N LEU A 35 -6.19 -6.89 -4.37
CA LEU A 35 -6.18 -6.66 -2.93
C LEU A 35 -7.01 -5.41 -2.58
N THR A 36 -8.08 -5.56 -1.83
CA THR A 36 -8.95 -4.44 -1.42
C THR A 36 -8.72 -3.98 0.02
N LYS A 37 -8.06 -4.80 0.84
CA LYS A 37 -7.72 -4.49 2.24
C LYS A 37 -6.42 -5.18 2.64
N ASP A 38 -5.56 -4.47 3.42
CA ASP A 38 -4.35 -5.01 4.05
C ASP A 38 -4.18 -4.39 5.45
N LEU A 39 -4.71 -5.05 6.47
CA LEU A 39 -4.66 -4.53 7.84
C LEU A 39 -3.23 -4.56 8.43
N ASN A 40 -2.31 -5.36 7.91
CA ASN A 40 -0.92 -5.37 8.35
C ASN A 40 -0.19 -4.09 7.95
N LYS A 41 -0.64 -3.45 6.87
CA LYS A 41 -0.16 -2.14 6.40
C LYS A 41 -1.08 -0.98 6.80
N ASN A 42 -2.07 -1.23 7.68
CA ASN A 42 -3.12 -0.27 8.04
C ASN A 42 -3.94 0.24 6.84
N ILE A 43 -4.03 -0.52 5.76
CA ILE A 43 -4.85 -0.20 4.58
C ILE A 43 -6.24 -0.80 4.81
N VAL A 44 -7.25 0.06 4.84
CA VAL A 44 -8.65 -0.33 5.08
C VAL A 44 -9.46 -0.45 3.81
N ASP A 45 -9.05 0.24 2.74
CA ASP A 45 -9.73 0.19 1.43
C ASP A 45 -8.76 0.47 0.29
N ILE A 46 -8.86 -0.30 -0.80
CA ILE A 46 -8.18 -0.04 -2.07
C ILE A 46 -9.21 -0.14 -3.17
N GLN A 47 -9.38 0.95 -3.92
CA GLN A 47 -10.26 1.04 -5.07
C GLN A 47 -9.46 0.93 -6.36
N TYR A 48 -10.05 0.30 -7.37
CA TYR A 48 -9.41 0.09 -8.67
C TYR A 48 -10.23 0.78 -9.77
N ASN A 49 -9.57 1.20 -10.83
CA ASN A 49 -10.22 1.70 -12.04
C ASN A 49 -10.57 0.55 -13.01
N SER A 50 -11.16 0.89 -14.16
CA SER A 50 -11.52 -0.08 -15.20
C SER A 50 -10.33 -0.83 -15.83
N LEU A 51 -9.10 -0.35 -15.62
CA LEU A 51 -7.86 -0.98 -16.07
C LEU A 51 -7.24 -1.89 -14.99
N ASN A 52 -7.95 -2.15 -13.87
CA ASN A 52 -7.43 -2.84 -12.69
C ASN A 52 -6.19 -2.17 -12.06
N LEU A 53 -6.06 -0.85 -12.22
CA LEU A 53 -5.00 -0.07 -11.56
C LEU A 53 -5.57 0.58 -10.29
N PRO A 54 -4.82 0.58 -9.16
CA PRO A 54 -5.28 1.16 -7.91
C PRO A 54 -5.50 2.67 -8.07
N SER A 55 -6.74 3.13 -7.95
CA SER A 55 -7.13 4.53 -8.10
C SER A 55 -7.16 5.28 -6.77
N ARG A 56 -7.46 4.58 -5.67
CA ARG A 56 -7.47 5.16 -4.33
C ARG A 56 -7.10 4.13 -3.28
N ILE A 57 -6.29 4.54 -2.31
CA ILE A 57 -5.87 3.75 -1.16
C ILE A 57 -6.20 4.55 0.09
N VAL A 58 -6.92 3.96 1.05
CA VAL A 58 -7.32 4.60 2.31
C VAL A 58 -6.67 3.87 3.47
N PHE A 59 -6.02 4.63 4.35
CA PHE A 59 -5.40 4.12 5.56
C PHE A 59 -6.32 4.28 6.79
N LYS A 60 -6.09 3.49 7.82
CA LYS A 60 -6.89 3.45 9.05
C LYS A 60 -6.93 4.79 9.80
N ASN A 61 -5.88 5.59 9.70
CA ASN A 61 -5.78 6.92 10.30
C ASN A 61 -6.54 8.02 9.52
N GLY A 62 -7.10 7.69 8.35
CA GLY A 62 -7.80 8.63 7.47
C GLY A 62 -6.95 9.17 6.33
N ASP A 63 -5.65 8.96 6.34
CA ASP A 63 -4.77 9.30 5.22
C ASP A 63 -5.21 8.57 3.95
N ASN A 64 -4.91 9.15 2.82
CA ASN A 64 -5.23 8.49 1.57
C ASN A 64 -4.25 8.87 0.44
N ILE A 65 -4.14 7.97 -0.52
CA ILE A 65 -3.42 8.19 -1.77
C ILE A 65 -4.41 8.00 -2.91
N SER A 66 -4.44 8.94 -3.85
CA SER A 66 -5.25 8.84 -5.06
C SER A 66 -4.36 8.92 -6.29
N HIS A 67 -4.66 8.13 -7.30
CA HIS A 67 -3.93 8.10 -8.57
C HIS A 67 -4.85 8.42 -9.74
N VAL A 68 -4.35 9.21 -10.68
CA VAL A 68 -4.98 9.46 -11.97
C VAL A 68 -4.13 8.83 -13.06
N TYR A 69 -4.76 8.12 -13.98
CA TYR A 69 -4.12 7.45 -15.10
C TYR A 69 -4.68 7.94 -16.42
N SER A 70 -3.88 7.91 -17.45
CA SER A 70 -4.32 8.03 -18.83
C SER A 70 -5.05 6.74 -19.30
N ALA A 71 -5.63 6.78 -20.48
CA ALA A 71 -6.34 5.64 -21.06
C ALA A 71 -5.43 4.43 -21.37
N ASP A 72 -4.14 4.66 -21.54
CA ASP A 72 -3.13 3.62 -21.75
C ASP A 72 -2.55 3.05 -20.44
N GLY A 73 -3.00 3.55 -19.28
CA GLY A 73 -2.55 3.11 -17.96
C GLY A 73 -1.32 3.86 -17.43
N SER A 74 -0.80 4.86 -18.15
CA SER A 74 0.29 5.70 -17.66
C SER A 74 -0.18 6.57 -16.51
N LYS A 75 0.58 6.62 -15.41
CA LYS A 75 0.24 7.44 -14.25
C LYS A 75 0.50 8.92 -14.55
N LEU A 76 -0.54 9.75 -14.41
CA LEU A 76 -0.50 11.20 -14.68
C LEU A 76 -0.37 12.01 -13.39
N ARG A 77 -1.02 11.56 -12.31
CA ARG A 77 -1.03 12.28 -11.02
C ARG A 77 -1.13 11.33 -9.85
N THR A 78 -0.45 11.69 -8.78
CA THR A 78 -0.65 11.14 -7.43
C THR A 78 -1.01 12.28 -6.50
N VAL A 79 -2.03 12.09 -5.68
CA VAL A 79 -2.36 12.99 -4.57
C VAL A 79 -2.24 12.20 -3.29
N TRP A 80 -1.38 12.64 -2.40
CA TRP A 80 -1.22 12.08 -1.07
C TRP A 80 -1.75 13.07 -0.03
N VAL A 81 -2.67 12.61 0.80
CA VAL A 81 -3.22 13.37 1.93
C VAL A 81 -2.82 12.64 3.20
N ALA A 82 -2.04 13.30 4.05
CA ALA A 82 -1.58 12.76 5.33
C ALA A 82 -1.48 13.88 6.37
N ASP A 83 -1.95 13.61 7.59
CA ASP A 83 -1.90 14.54 8.73
C ASP A 83 -2.49 15.95 8.45
N GLY A 84 -3.40 16.04 7.47
CA GLY A 84 -4.03 17.30 7.04
C GLY A 84 -3.28 18.04 5.93
N ASP A 85 -2.08 17.60 5.58
CA ASP A 85 -1.31 18.12 4.46
C ASP A 85 -1.63 17.38 3.17
N THR A 86 -1.44 18.04 2.03
CA THR A 86 -1.67 17.48 0.70
C THR A 86 -0.43 17.67 -0.17
N LEU A 87 0.11 16.56 -0.69
CA LEU A 87 1.15 16.57 -1.70
C LEU A 87 0.57 16.07 -3.02
N THR A 88 0.65 16.92 -4.05
CA THR A 88 0.27 16.55 -5.42
C THR A 88 1.53 16.36 -6.25
N THR A 89 1.69 15.19 -6.85
CA THR A 89 2.78 14.88 -7.78
C THR A 89 2.20 14.69 -9.17
N ASP A 90 2.62 15.50 -10.14
CA ASP A 90 2.25 15.39 -11.54
C ASP A 90 3.40 14.82 -12.38
N TYR A 91 3.09 13.87 -13.26
CA TYR A 91 4.02 13.20 -14.16
C TYR A 91 3.80 13.71 -15.59
N CYS A 92 4.58 14.69 -16.03
CA CYS A 92 4.46 15.33 -17.33
C CYS A 92 5.60 14.90 -18.25
N GLY A 93 5.46 13.76 -18.91
CA GLY A 93 6.55 13.19 -19.70
C GLY A 93 7.73 12.82 -18.82
N ASN A 94 8.87 13.48 -19.04
CA ASN A 94 10.08 13.28 -18.24
C ASN A 94 10.26 14.30 -17.09
N VAL A 95 9.29 15.20 -16.88
CA VAL A 95 9.35 16.18 -15.77
C VAL A 95 8.34 15.79 -14.70
N ILE A 96 8.81 15.77 -13.44
CA ILE A 96 7.99 15.56 -12.26
C ILE A 96 7.78 16.88 -11.54
N TYR A 97 6.52 17.19 -11.25
CA TYR A 97 6.11 18.37 -10.49
C TYR A 97 5.61 17.95 -9.12
N GLU A 98 5.91 18.72 -8.09
CA GLU A 98 5.32 18.60 -6.76
C GLU A 98 4.62 19.92 -6.42
N ASN A 99 3.32 19.85 -6.12
CA ASN A 99 2.46 21.02 -5.88
C ASN A 99 2.57 22.10 -6.97
N GLY A 100 2.70 21.68 -8.23
CA GLY A 100 2.81 22.57 -9.40
C GLY A 100 4.21 23.13 -9.63
N VAL A 101 5.21 22.79 -8.82
CA VAL A 101 6.61 23.20 -9.00
C VAL A 101 7.38 22.05 -9.63
N PRO A 102 8.13 22.27 -10.73
CA PRO A 102 8.97 21.23 -11.33
C PRO A 102 10.13 20.92 -10.38
N VAL A 103 10.26 19.64 -10.00
CA VAL A 103 11.27 19.19 -9.02
C VAL A 103 12.33 18.29 -9.61
N ARG A 104 11.99 17.49 -10.62
CA ARG A 104 12.94 16.53 -11.22
C ARG A 104 12.75 16.46 -12.72
N LEU A 105 13.86 16.41 -13.44
CA LEU A 105 13.93 16.06 -14.84
C LEU A 105 14.51 14.64 -14.97
N MET A 106 13.67 13.67 -15.36
CA MET A 106 14.04 12.28 -15.53
C MET A 106 14.86 12.08 -16.80
N THR A 107 15.90 11.25 -16.74
CA THR A 107 16.73 10.84 -17.86
C THR A 107 16.84 9.32 -17.92
N ASP A 108 17.42 8.76 -18.98
CA ASP A 108 17.62 7.31 -19.10
C ASP A 108 18.56 6.73 -18.04
N VAL A 109 19.44 7.57 -17.50
CA VAL A 109 20.50 7.16 -16.56
C VAL A 109 20.28 7.67 -15.12
N GLY A 110 19.23 8.48 -14.89
CA GLY A 110 18.98 9.06 -13.58
C GLY A 110 18.00 10.21 -13.61
N TYR A 111 18.24 11.25 -12.84
CA TYR A 111 17.47 12.48 -12.86
C TYR A 111 18.33 13.70 -12.51
N ILE A 112 17.84 14.87 -12.87
CA ILE A 112 18.37 16.15 -12.46
C ILE A 112 17.39 16.75 -11.45
N ALA A 113 17.85 17.09 -10.25
CA ALA A 113 17.07 17.86 -9.29
C ALA A 113 17.03 19.32 -9.75
N LEU A 114 15.84 19.87 -9.94
CA LEU A 114 15.67 21.21 -10.53
C LEU A 114 15.82 22.34 -9.49
N SER A 115 15.93 22.00 -8.22
CA SER A 115 16.15 22.95 -7.12
C SER A 115 17.57 23.54 -7.13
N ASP A 116 18.56 22.72 -7.46
CA ASP A 116 20.00 23.05 -7.38
C ASP A 116 20.79 22.62 -8.62
N THR A 117 20.11 21.99 -9.58
CA THR A 117 20.67 21.45 -10.83
C THR A 117 21.66 20.30 -10.60
N SER A 118 21.55 19.58 -9.45
CA SER A 118 22.37 18.42 -9.14
C SER A 118 21.97 17.19 -9.98
N TYR A 119 22.98 16.36 -10.30
CA TYR A 119 22.80 15.15 -11.10
C TYR A 119 22.80 13.93 -10.20
N HIS A 120 21.79 13.05 -10.41
CA HIS A 120 21.61 11.81 -9.67
C HIS A 120 21.58 10.64 -10.64
N TYR A 121 22.36 9.61 -10.41
CA TYR A 121 22.57 8.49 -11.33
C TYR A 121 21.95 7.20 -10.78
N PHE A 122 21.28 6.45 -11.64
CA PHE A 122 20.74 5.13 -11.33
C PHE A 122 21.72 4.03 -11.65
N ILE A 123 22.17 3.31 -10.64
CA ILE A 123 22.92 2.08 -10.79
C ILE A 123 21.92 0.95 -10.73
N LYS A 124 21.71 0.29 -11.88
CA LYS A 124 20.70 -0.77 -12.07
C LYS A 124 21.32 -2.14 -12.03
N ASP A 125 20.57 -3.14 -11.57
CA ASP A 125 20.92 -4.55 -11.71
C ASP A 125 20.66 -5.06 -13.13
N HIS A 126 20.97 -6.34 -13.37
CA HIS A 126 20.77 -7.01 -14.66
C HIS A 126 19.31 -7.12 -15.09
N GLN A 127 18.35 -6.89 -14.18
CA GLN A 127 16.91 -6.87 -14.45
C GLN A 127 16.37 -5.45 -14.67
N GLY A 128 17.23 -4.42 -14.55
CA GLY A 128 16.86 -3.01 -14.70
C GLY A 128 16.34 -2.36 -13.42
N ASN A 129 16.36 -3.05 -12.27
CA ASN A 129 15.95 -2.45 -10.99
C ASN A 129 17.03 -1.48 -10.51
N VAL A 130 16.63 -0.30 -10.05
CA VAL A 130 17.55 0.70 -9.48
C VAL A 130 18.02 0.20 -8.12
N ARG A 131 19.29 -0.21 -8.02
CA ARG A 131 19.92 -0.71 -6.80
C ARG A 131 20.52 0.41 -5.96
N VAL A 132 21.09 1.41 -6.61
CA VAL A 132 21.69 2.57 -5.95
C VAL A 132 21.30 3.83 -6.73
N VAL A 133 21.01 4.89 -6.01
CA VAL A 133 21.01 6.26 -6.54
C VAL A 133 22.29 6.91 -6.02
N ALA A 134 23.12 7.42 -6.92
CA ALA A 134 24.39 8.07 -6.58
C ALA A 134 24.37 9.54 -7.04
N ASP A 135 25.03 10.41 -6.27
CA ASP A 135 25.26 11.79 -6.66
C ASP A 135 26.33 11.91 -7.77
N GLU A 136 26.59 13.12 -8.23
CA GLU A 136 27.62 13.42 -9.25
C GLU A 136 29.07 13.15 -8.77
N HIS A 137 29.29 12.98 -7.47
CA HIS A 137 30.56 12.65 -6.87
C HIS A 137 30.76 11.14 -6.65
N GLY A 138 29.70 10.34 -6.94
CA GLY A 138 29.73 8.89 -6.76
C GLY A 138 29.36 8.42 -5.36
N ASN A 139 28.86 9.31 -4.49
CA ASN A 139 28.34 8.90 -3.18
C ASN A 139 26.97 8.29 -3.33
N ALA A 140 26.71 7.16 -2.64
CA ALA A 140 25.39 6.55 -2.60
C ALA A 140 24.46 7.38 -1.72
N GLU A 141 23.35 7.85 -2.30
CA GLU A 141 22.29 8.58 -1.59
C GLU A 141 21.15 7.66 -1.17
N GLU A 142 20.86 6.65 -2.00
CA GLU A 142 19.80 5.67 -1.75
C GLU A 142 20.29 4.28 -2.16
N VAL A 143 20.03 3.28 -1.31
CA VAL A 143 20.33 1.88 -1.60
C VAL A 143 19.05 1.06 -1.47
N ASN A 144 18.68 0.36 -2.55
CA ASN A 144 17.45 -0.42 -2.64
C ASN A 144 17.75 -1.92 -2.65
N ASP A 145 17.22 -2.64 -1.67
CA ASP A 145 17.24 -4.10 -1.64
C ASP A 145 15.87 -4.65 -2.07
N TYR A 146 15.86 -5.32 -3.22
CA TYR A 146 14.68 -6.02 -3.72
C TYR A 146 14.74 -7.49 -3.30
N TYR A 147 13.65 -7.99 -2.70
CA TYR A 147 13.49 -9.41 -2.45
C TYR A 147 13.39 -10.14 -3.80
N ARG A 148 14.07 -11.28 -3.92
CA ARG A 148 13.87 -12.18 -5.05
C ARG A 148 12.40 -12.60 -5.08
N SER A 149 11.73 -12.42 -6.20
CA SER A 149 10.34 -12.84 -6.43
C SER A 149 10.15 -14.36 -6.29
N GLU A 150 11.24 -15.13 -6.20
CA GLU A 150 11.27 -16.59 -6.10
C GLU A 150 11.43 -17.13 -4.66
N GLU A 151 11.67 -16.28 -3.66
CA GLU A 151 11.66 -16.73 -2.27
C GLU A 151 10.21 -16.82 -1.75
N ARG A 152 9.45 -17.71 -2.36
CA ARG A 152 8.27 -18.30 -1.74
C ARG A 152 8.77 -19.09 -0.54
N ARG A 153 8.71 -18.50 0.65
CA ARG A 153 8.92 -19.24 1.91
C ARG A 153 7.88 -20.35 1.95
N VAL A 154 8.30 -21.56 1.58
CA VAL A 154 7.62 -22.77 1.97
C VAL A 154 7.84 -22.86 3.49
N GLY A 155 6.81 -22.48 4.26
CA GLY A 155 6.81 -22.64 5.69
C GLY A 155 6.99 -24.12 6.02
N LYS A 156 7.96 -24.43 6.87
CA LYS A 156 8.02 -25.68 7.61
C LYS A 156 7.09 -25.57 8.80
#